data_a3e195eeeb06387e69ac77ff602da83c
#
_entry.id   a3e195eeeb06387e69ac77ff602da83c
#
_cell.length_a   1.000
_cell.length_b   1.000
_cell.length_c   1.000
_cell.angle_alpha   90.00
_cell.angle_beta   90.00
_cell.angle_gamma   90.00
#
_symmetry.space_group_name_H-M   'P 1'
#
loop_
_entity.id
_entity.type
_entity.pdbx_description
1 polymer ?
#
loop_
_entity_poly.entity_id
_entity_poly.type
_entity_poly.pdbx_seq_one_letter_code
_entity_poly.pdbx_strand_id
1 'polypeptide(L)'
;MGNTSQSEHVLSEFFITASKVSEVAARGLQDALRGAPKCHFETLQKLHCLIVKNNHDKDVAVSDFVRYTGLSPQAVSRLLRVLEKEGLIERNADINDHRKTLIKITENGETKRRVCQSMSADYLYEVIGEFGIENLKKLNELNNMLLIAFENVENNKRQSGK
;
A
#
# COMPACT_ATOMS: atom_id res chain seq x y z
N MET A 1 7.88 -36.83 11.20
CA MET A 1 6.46 -36.50 11.22
C MET A 1 6.08 -35.35 12.18
N GLY A 2 6.87 -35.05 13.24
CA GLY A 2 6.54 -33.95 14.17
C GLY A 2 6.72 -32.51 13.62
N ASN A 3 7.62 -32.28 12.68
CA ASN A 3 7.98 -30.94 12.22
C ASN A 3 6.93 -30.32 11.27
N THR A 4 6.22 -31.11 10.50
CA THR A 4 5.20 -30.64 9.52
C THR A 4 3.97 -30.11 10.24
N SER A 5 3.48 -30.82 11.26
CA SER A 5 2.30 -30.41 12.05
C SER A 5 2.52 -29.09 12.81
N GLN A 6 3.74 -28.89 13.35
CA GLN A 6 4.10 -27.66 14.05
C GLN A 6 4.18 -26.47 13.09
N SER A 7 4.77 -26.66 11.90
CA SER A 7 4.85 -25.63 10.86
C SER A 7 3.48 -25.23 10.32
N GLU A 8 2.57 -26.20 10.14
CA GLU A 8 1.19 -25.97 9.71
C GLU A 8 0.41 -25.14 10.74
N HIS A 9 0.61 -25.45 12.02
CA HIS A 9 -0.04 -24.70 13.12
C HIS A 9 0.43 -23.24 13.16
N VAL A 10 1.75 -23.02 13.17
CA VAL A 10 2.34 -21.66 13.17
C VAL A 10 1.89 -20.86 11.94
N LEU A 11 1.84 -21.49 10.75
CA LEU A 11 1.37 -20.85 9.53
C LEU A 11 -0.10 -20.44 9.63
N SER A 12 -0.95 -21.31 10.16
CA SER A 12 -2.37 -21.03 10.38
C SER A 12 -2.57 -19.85 11.35
N GLU A 13 -1.89 -19.87 12.49
CA GLU A 13 -1.93 -18.77 13.47
C GLU A 13 -1.47 -17.44 12.85
N PHE A 14 -0.40 -17.48 12.07
CA PHE A 14 0.10 -16.29 11.36
C PHE A 14 -0.98 -15.68 10.46
N PHE A 15 -1.61 -16.47 9.58
CA PHE A 15 -2.64 -15.96 8.67
C PHE A 15 -3.88 -15.43 9.40
N ILE A 16 -4.33 -16.12 10.44
CA ILE A 16 -5.46 -15.69 11.27
C ILE A 16 -5.15 -14.36 11.94
N THR A 17 -3.98 -14.24 12.56
CA THR A 17 -3.56 -13.03 13.28
C THR A 17 -3.36 -11.86 12.32
N ALA A 18 -2.67 -12.07 11.20
CA ALA A 18 -2.45 -11.04 10.19
C ALA A 18 -3.76 -10.51 9.61
N SER A 19 -4.72 -11.41 9.30
CA SER A 19 -6.04 -11.03 8.82
C SER A 19 -6.80 -10.19 9.86
N LYS A 20 -6.77 -10.61 11.14
CA LYS A 20 -7.45 -9.89 12.23
C LYS A 20 -6.83 -8.52 12.49
N VAL A 21 -5.51 -8.40 12.48
CA VAL A 21 -4.80 -7.11 12.58
C VAL A 21 -5.24 -6.18 11.45
N SER A 22 -5.27 -6.67 10.21
CA SER A 22 -5.70 -5.89 9.06
C SER A 22 -7.16 -5.41 9.19
N GLU A 23 -8.07 -6.28 9.62
CA GLU A 23 -9.48 -5.94 9.81
C GLU A 23 -9.68 -4.88 10.90
N VAL A 24 -9.04 -5.05 12.06
CA VAL A 24 -9.17 -4.11 13.19
C VAL A 24 -8.55 -2.76 12.84
N ALA A 25 -7.37 -2.76 12.21
CA ALA A 25 -6.71 -1.54 11.77
C ALA A 25 -7.56 -0.77 10.74
N ALA A 26 -8.16 -1.48 9.78
CA ALA A 26 -9.04 -0.87 8.78
C ALA A 26 -10.28 -0.21 9.41
N ARG A 27 -10.91 -0.87 10.40
CA ARG A 27 -12.06 -0.28 11.13
C ARG A 27 -11.65 0.97 11.91
N GLY A 28 -10.57 0.90 12.68
CA GLY A 28 -10.09 2.05 13.46
C GLY A 28 -9.71 3.23 12.58
N LEU A 29 -9.05 2.98 11.45
CA LEU A 29 -8.74 4.02 10.48
C LEU A 29 -10.00 4.60 9.82
N GLN A 30 -10.99 3.76 9.51
CA GLN A 30 -12.28 4.21 8.98
C GLN A 30 -13.02 5.11 9.97
N ASP A 31 -13.00 4.74 11.26
CA ASP A 31 -13.60 5.55 12.32
C ASP A 31 -12.85 6.88 12.50
N ALA A 32 -11.54 6.88 12.50
CA ALA A 32 -10.71 8.08 12.56
C ALA A 32 -10.95 9.04 11.37
N LEU A 33 -11.30 8.49 10.21
CA LEU A 33 -11.60 9.26 9.01
C LEU A 33 -13.08 9.65 8.87
N ARG A 34 -13.91 9.46 9.89
CA ARG A 34 -15.30 9.93 9.84
C ARG A 34 -15.36 11.44 9.67
N GLY A 35 -16.07 11.87 8.61
CA GLY A 35 -16.16 13.28 8.24
C GLY A 35 -14.99 13.79 7.38
N ALA A 36 -14.00 12.97 7.09
CA ALA A 36 -12.96 13.33 6.14
C ALA A 36 -13.52 13.54 4.72
N PRO A 37 -12.92 14.42 3.92
CA PRO A 37 -13.32 14.60 2.54
C PRO A 37 -13.12 13.27 1.77
N LYS A 38 -14.11 12.91 0.93
CA LYS A 38 -13.94 11.76 0.01
C LYS A 38 -12.74 12.00 -0.89
N CYS A 39 -11.69 11.20 -0.72
CA CYS A 39 -10.44 11.40 -1.45
C CYS A 39 -9.72 10.09 -1.80
N HIS A 40 -10.36 8.94 -1.60
CA HIS A 40 -9.66 7.66 -1.81
C HIS A 40 -8.28 7.64 -1.12
N PHE A 41 -8.25 8.02 0.15
CA PHE A 41 -7.03 8.28 0.94
C PHE A 41 -5.98 7.15 0.80
N GLU A 42 -6.40 5.90 0.93
CA GLU A 42 -5.49 4.76 0.81
C GLU A 42 -4.75 4.74 -0.54
N THR A 43 -5.45 5.06 -1.63
CA THR A 43 -4.85 5.07 -2.97
C THR A 43 -3.90 6.24 -3.16
N LEU A 44 -4.30 7.44 -2.72
CA LEU A 44 -3.41 8.61 -2.75
C LEU A 44 -2.20 8.41 -1.86
N GLN A 45 -2.36 7.76 -0.70
CA GLN A 45 -1.25 7.45 0.19
C GLN A 45 -0.27 6.45 -0.45
N LYS A 46 -0.77 5.41 -1.12
CA LYS A 46 0.08 4.45 -1.88
C LYS A 46 0.83 5.14 -3.03
N LEU A 47 0.19 6.04 -3.77
CA LEU A 47 0.84 6.84 -4.80
C LEU A 47 1.93 7.74 -4.20
N HIS A 48 1.62 8.44 -3.12
CA HIS A 48 2.57 9.30 -2.42
C HIS A 48 3.80 8.50 -1.92
N CYS A 49 3.58 7.34 -1.30
CA CYS A 49 4.67 6.47 -0.86
C CYS A 49 5.56 6.03 -2.02
N LEU A 50 4.99 5.73 -3.17
CA LEU A 50 5.75 5.35 -4.36
C LEU A 50 6.57 6.53 -4.93
N ILE A 51 6.00 7.74 -4.93
CA ILE A 51 6.72 8.99 -5.30
C ILE A 51 7.93 9.20 -4.38
N VAL A 52 7.74 9.06 -3.06
CA VAL A 52 8.82 9.21 -2.08
C VAL A 52 9.90 8.15 -2.28
N LYS A 53 9.50 6.89 -2.52
CA LYS A 53 10.42 5.77 -2.79
C LYS A 53 11.26 6.00 -4.07
N ASN A 54 10.71 6.69 -5.06
CA ASN A 54 11.37 7.02 -6.32
C ASN A 54 12.14 8.36 -6.26
N ASN A 55 12.67 8.74 -5.09
CA ASN A 55 13.46 9.97 -4.88
C ASN A 55 12.73 11.27 -5.22
N HIS A 56 11.42 11.34 -4.92
CA HIS A 56 10.58 12.51 -5.16
C HIS A 56 10.36 12.87 -6.64
N ASP A 57 10.60 11.94 -7.55
CA ASP A 57 10.09 12.08 -8.92
C ASP A 57 8.56 12.16 -8.83
N LYS A 58 7.99 13.29 -9.25
CA LYS A 58 6.57 13.61 -9.01
C LYS A 58 5.61 12.73 -9.80
N ASP A 59 6.11 12.03 -10.81
CA ASP A 59 5.34 11.24 -11.73
C ASP A 59 5.65 9.74 -11.55
N VAL A 60 4.62 8.93 -11.50
CA VAL A 60 4.69 7.48 -11.30
C VAL A 60 4.12 6.78 -12.52
N ALA A 61 4.87 5.86 -13.13
CA ALA A 61 4.32 5.06 -14.22
C ALA A 61 3.17 4.17 -13.73
N VAL A 62 2.10 4.06 -14.52
CA VAL A 62 0.95 3.18 -14.20
C VAL A 62 1.42 1.74 -13.98
N SER A 63 2.39 1.26 -14.76
CA SER A 63 2.98 -0.08 -14.58
C SER A 63 3.63 -0.29 -13.23
N ASP A 64 4.29 0.74 -12.70
CA ASP A 64 4.94 0.67 -11.39
C ASP A 64 3.90 0.69 -10.26
N PHE A 65 2.83 1.47 -10.43
CA PHE A 65 1.72 1.47 -9.50
C PHE A 65 0.97 0.13 -9.49
N VAL A 66 0.76 -0.52 -10.65
CA VAL A 66 0.22 -1.89 -10.75
C VAL A 66 1.09 -2.87 -9.98
N ARG A 67 2.41 -2.83 -10.20
CA ARG A 67 3.37 -3.70 -9.50
C ARG A 67 3.37 -3.46 -8.00
N TYR A 68 3.35 -2.19 -7.59
CA TYR A 68 3.37 -1.80 -6.17
C TYR A 68 2.10 -2.23 -5.41
N THR A 69 0.94 -2.13 -6.06
CA THR A 69 -0.34 -2.48 -5.41
C THR A 69 -0.69 -3.96 -5.47
N GLY A 70 -0.08 -4.72 -6.37
CA GLY A 70 -0.44 -6.11 -6.66
C GLY A 70 -1.84 -6.30 -7.26
N LEU A 71 -2.53 -5.21 -7.60
CA LEU A 71 -3.85 -5.25 -8.22
C LEU A 71 -3.75 -5.57 -9.72
N SER A 72 -4.83 -6.09 -10.30
CA SER A 72 -4.88 -6.28 -11.75
C SER A 72 -4.84 -4.93 -12.49
N PRO A 73 -4.26 -4.86 -13.71
CA PRO A 73 -4.24 -3.64 -14.52
C PRO A 73 -5.62 -3.03 -14.73
N GLN A 74 -6.66 -3.86 -14.87
CA GLN A 74 -8.06 -3.40 -15.02
C GLN A 74 -8.59 -2.76 -13.74
N ALA A 75 -8.26 -3.31 -12.57
CA ALA A 75 -8.65 -2.73 -11.27
C ALA A 75 -7.97 -1.38 -11.07
N VAL A 76 -6.67 -1.28 -11.32
CA VAL A 76 -5.90 -0.03 -11.26
C VAL A 76 -6.48 1.00 -12.24
N SER A 77 -6.75 0.62 -13.49
CA SER A 77 -7.34 1.53 -14.49
C SER A 77 -8.68 2.11 -14.06
N ARG A 78 -9.56 1.28 -13.46
CA ARG A 78 -10.85 1.76 -12.91
C ARG A 78 -10.64 2.74 -11.77
N LEU A 79 -9.75 2.41 -10.86
CA LEU A 79 -9.43 3.23 -9.69
C LEU A 79 -8.87 4.60 -10.09
N LEU A 80 -7.88 4.61 -10.99
CA LEU A 80 -7.28 5.85 -11.49
C LEU A 80 -8.28 6.72 -12.25
N ARG A 81 -9.22 6.13 -13.00
CA ARG A 81 -10.30 6.88 -13.67
C ARG A 81 -11.19 7.62 -12.70
N VAL A 82 -11.51 7.01 -11.55
CA VAL A 82 -12.31 7.67 -10.50
C VAL A 82 -11.54 8.84 -9.91
N LEU A 83 -10.27 8.64 -9.55
CA LEU A 83 -9.42 9.70 -9.00
C LEU A 83 -9.23 10.87 -9.96
N GLU A 84 -9.03 10.58 -11.24
CA GLU A 84 -8.90 11.59 -12.28
C GLU A 84 -10.20 12.39 -12.48
N LYS A 85 -11.35 11.70 -12.52
CA LYS A 85 -12.68 12.34 -12.58
C LYS A 85 -12.94 13.27 -11.39
N GLU A 86 -12.41 12.95 -10.23
CA GLU A 86 -12.51 13.77 -9.01
C GLU A 86 -11.44 14.87 -8.94
N GLY A 87 -10.56 14.97 -9.94
CA GLY A 87 -9.49 15.96 -10.00
C GLY A 87 -8.41 15.74 -8.93
N LEU A 88 -8.21 14.51 -8.48
CA LEU A 88 -7.23 14.17 -7.45
C LEU A 88 -5.87 13.76 -8.04
N ILE A 89 -5.89 13.30 -9.27
CA ILE A 89 -4.71 12.96 -10.06
C ILE A 89 -4.86 13.45 -11.49
N GLU A 90 -3.74 13.54 -12.20
CA GLU A 90 -3.63 13.70 -13.64
C GLU A 90 -2.90 12.51 -14.24
N ARG A 91 -3.24 12.16 -15.48
CA ARG A 91 -2.53 11.14 -16.26
C ARG A 91 -2.02 11.76 -17.56
N ASN A 92 -0.73 11.63 -17.80
CA ASN A 92 -0.06 12.18 -18.96
C ASN A 92 0.76 11.09 -19.65
N ALA A 93 0.94 11.20 -20.97
CA ALA A 93 1.92 10.39 -21.66
C ALA A 93 3.34 10.83 -21.25
N ASP A 94 4.24 9.87 -21.08
CA ASP A 94 5.66 10.19 -20.84
C ASP A 94 6.24 10.87 -22.08
N ILE A 95 6.97 11.96 -21.90
CA ILE A 95 7.57 12.74 -22.99
C ILE A 95 8.63 11.92 -23.74
N ASN A 96 9.34 11.06 -23.05
CA ASN A 96 10.43 10.26 -23.60
C ASN A 96 9.97 8.90 -24.13
N ASP A 97 8.86 8.37 -23.61
CA ASP A 97 8.28 7.09 -24.03
C ASP A 97 6.75 7.16 -24.01
N HIS A 98 6.16 7.57 -25.11
CA HIS A 98 4.70 7.70 -25.27
C HIS A 98 3.91 6.40 -25.03
N ARG A 99 4.56 5.25 -24.88
CA ARG A 99 3.92 4.00 -24.48
C ARG A 99 3.63 3.95 -22.97
N LYS A 100 4.28 4.83 -22.20
CA LYS A 100 4.08 4.94 -20.76
C LYS A 100 3.07 6.02 -20.44
N THR A 101 2.19 5.72 -19.51
CA THR A 101 1.28 6.69 -18.87
C THR A 101 1.81 6.97 -17.46
N LEU A 102 2.01 8.24 -17.17
CA LEU A 102 2.47 8.73 -15.88
C LEU A 102 1.27 9.24 -15.07
N ILE A 103 1.31 9.03 -13.78
CA ILE A 103 0.33 9.48 -12.79
C ILE A 103 0.99 10.56 -11.94
N LYS A 104 0.32 11.69 -11.82
CA LYS A 104 0.71 12.78 -10.93
C LYS A 104 -0.43 13.08 -9.96
N ILE A 105 -0.13 13.26 -8.68
CA ILE A 105 -1.11 13.75 -7.70
C ILE A 105 -1.26 15.25 -7.92
N THR A 106 -2.51 15.72 -8.05
CA THR A 106 -2.81 17.16 -8.15
C THR A 106 -2.63 17.85 -6.81
N GLU A 107 -2.60 19.19 -6.82
CA GLU A 107 -2.60 19.97 -5.58
C GLU A 107 -3.84 19.71 -4.72
N ASN A 108 -5.01 19.56 -5.35
CA ASN A 108 -6.25 19.18 -4.67
C ASN A 108 -6.13 17.76 -4.05
N GLY A 109 -5.57 16.80 -4.80
CA GLY A 109 -5.34 15.44 -4.32
C GLY A 109 -4.40 15.42 -3.10
N GLU A 110 -3.30 16.17 -3.17
CA GLU A 110 -2.33 16.26 -2.08
C GLU A 110 -2.93 16.96 -0.85
N THR A 111 -3.71 18.01 -1.03
CA THR A 111 -4.39 18.71 0.06
C THR A 111 -5.36 17.78 0.78
N LYS A 112 -6.22 17.07 0.05
CA LYS A 112 -7.16 16.10 0.64
C LYS A 112 -6.42 14.93 1.33
N ARG A 113 -5.34 14.44 0.72
CA ARG A 113 -4.50 13.39 1.33
C ARG A 113 -3.95 13.83 2.68
N ARG A 114 -3.41 15.05 2.77
CA ARG A 114 -2.86 15.62 4.03
C ARG A 114 -3.93 15.78 5.11
N VAL A 115 -5.12 16.23 4.75
CA VAL A 115 -6.23 16.31 5.70
C VAL A 115 -6.56 14.94 6.27
N CYS A 116 -6.73 13.92 5.42
CA CYS A 116 -6.99 12.56 5.89
C CYS A 116 -5.82 12.00 6.71
N GLN A 117 -4.58 12.29 6.33
CA GLN A 117 -3.38 11.90 7.09
C GLN A 117 -3.38 12.52 8.49
N SER A 118 -3.69 13.81 8.61
CA SER A 118 -3.79 14.47 9.91
C SER A 118 -4.89 13.87 10.79
N MET A 119 -6.08 13.61 10.22
CA MET A 119 -7.19 13.02 10.96
C MET A 119 -6.90 11.59 11.46
N SER A 120 -6.11 10.83 10.72
CA SER A 120 -5.71 9.47 11.11
C SER A 120 -4.49 9.43 12.04
N ALA A 121 -3.75 10.52 12.14
CA ALA A 121 -2.47 10.54 12.86
C ALA A 121 -2.66 10.28 14.36
N ASP A 122 -3.64 10.93 14.99
CA ASP A 122 -3.88 10.77 16.43
C ASP A 122 -4.18 9.31 16.78
N TYR A 123 -5.08 8.67 16.04
CA TYR A 123 -5.36 7.24 16.20
C TYR A 123 -4.12 6.37 16.02
N LEU A 124 -3.31 6.62 15.00
CA LEU A 124 -2.09 5.85 14.75
C LEU A 124 -1.05 6.09 15.84
N TYR A 125 -0.93 7.30 16.37
CA TYR A 125 -0.03 7.58 17.49
C TYR A 125 -0.46 6.88 18.78
N GLU A 126 -1.77 6.80 19.07
CA GLU A 126 -2.28 6.02 20.21
C GLU A 126 -1.92 4.53 20.05
N VAL A 127 -2.15 3.95 18.87
CA VAL A 127 -1.78 2.55 18.57
C VAL A 127 -0.26 2.32 18.73
N ILE A 128 0.57 3.26 18.26
CA ILE A 128 2.03 3.17 18.41
C ILE A 128 2.43 3.31 19.87
N GLY A 129 1.74 4.16 20.64
CA GLY A 129 1.98 4.32 22.08
C GLY A 129 1.74 3.03 22.84
N GLU A 130 0.64 2.35 22.57
CA GLU A 130 0.29 1.06 23.18
C GLU A 130 1.23 -0.09 22.76
N PHE A 131 1.54 -0.17 21.47
CA PHE A 131 2.38 -1.24 20.92
C PHE A 131 3.87 -1.04 21.21
N GLY A 132 4.32 0.18 21.29
CA GLY A 132 5.71 0.59 21.45
C GLY A 132 6.46 0.71 20.13
N ILE A 133 7.18 1.82 19.98
CA ILE A 133 7.91 2.14 18.74
C ILE A 133 8.99 1.10 18.40
N GLU A 134 9.65 0.53 19.41
CA GLU A 134 10.68 -0.50 19.20
C GLU A 134 10.08 -1.82 18.71
N ASN A 135 8.88 -2.17 19.16
CA ASN A 135 8.16 -3.34 18.66
C ASN A 135 7.73 -3.11 17.20
N LEU A 136 7.30 -1.89 16.85
CA LEU A 136 6.96 -1.54 15.48
C LEU A 136 8.17 -1.64 14.54
N LYS A 137 9.34 -1.21 14.99
CA LYS A 137 10.60 -1.36 14.21
C LYS A 137 10.91 -2.84 13.95
N LYS A 138 10.87 -3.69 14.99
CA LYS A 138 11.10 -5.13 14.87
C LYS A 138 10.08 -5.79 13.93
N LEU A 139 8.80 -5.41 14.05
CA LEU A 139 7.75 -5.92 13.16
C LEU A 139 8.02 -5.54 11.70
N ASN A 140 8.46 -4.31 11.43
CA ASN A 140 8.82 -3.87 10.08
C ASN A 140 10.02 -4.65 9.52
N GLU A 141 11.04 -4.93 10.33
CA GLU A 141 12.19 -5.75 9.93
C GLU A 141 11.74 -7.17 9.56
N LEU A 142 10.93 -7.82 10.40
CA LEU A 142 10.40 -9.16 10.15
C LEU A 142 9.48 -9.20 8.91
N ASN A 143 8.62 -8.20 8.74
CA ASN A 143 7.77 -8.09 7.56
C ASN A 143 8.59 -7.92 6.27
N ASN A 144 9.68 -7.14 6.29
CA ASN A 144 10.56 -7.00 5.13
C ASN A 144 11.28 -8.32 4.81
N MET A 145 11.74 -9.05 5.82
CA MET A 145 12.34 -10.38 5.61
C MET A 145 11.33 -11.36 5.00
N LEU A 146 10.09 -11.35 5.48
CA LEU A 146 9.01 -12.19 4.96
C LEU A 146 8.66 -11.82 3.51
N LEU A 147 8.59 -10.53 3.19
CA LEU A 147 8.34 -10.03 1.84
C LEU A 147 9.42 -10.54 0.86
N ILE A 148 10.68 -10.41 1.23
CA ILE A 148 11.81 -10.92 0.43
C ILE A 148 11.70 -12.43 0.22
N ALA A 149 11.30 -13.20 1.24
CA ALA A 149 11.11 -14.63 1.13
C ALA A 149 10.01 -15.00 0.12
N PHE A 150 8.87 -14.28 0.14
CA PHE A 150 7.80 -14.47 -0.86
C PHE A 150 8.28 -14.14 -2.27
N GLU A 151 8.95 -13.00 -2.47
CA GLU A 151 9.49 -12.59 -3.77
C GLU A 151 10.48 -13.62 -4.34
N ASN A 152 11.36 -14.18 -3.51
CA ASN A 152 12.31 -15.22 -3.91
C ASN A 152 11.60 -16.50 -4.37
N VAL A 153 10.60 -16.95 -3.64
CA VAL A 153 9.80 -18.12 -4.01
C VAL A 153 9.05 -17.91 -5.32
N GLU A 154 8.45 -16.73 -5.53
CA GLU A 154 7.78 -16.41 -6.79
C GLU A 154 8.75 -16.37 -7.97
N ASN A 155 9.92 -15.76 -7.80
CA ASN A 155 10.94 -15.67 -8.84
C ASN A 155 11.47 -17.06 -9.23
N ASN A 156 11.71 -17.93 -8.26
CA ASN A 156 12.15 -19.31 -8.51
C ASN A 156 11.10 -20.11 -9.30
N LYS A 157 9.81 -19.97 -8.95
CA LYS A 157 8.72 -20.62 -9.69
C LYS A 157 8.61 -20.12 -11.14
N ARG A 158 8.80 -18.82 -11.39
CA ARG A 158 8.80 -18.25 -12.74
C ARG A 158 9.98 -18.74 -13.58
N GLN A 159 11.12 -19.01 -12.97
CA GLN A 159 12.31 -19.56 -13.65
C GLN A 159 12.19 -21.07 -13.93
N SER A 160 11.56 -21.83 -13.04
CA SER A 160 11.38 -23.29 -13.15
C SER A 160 10.22 -23.70 -14.06
N GLY A 161 9.32 -22.77 -14.39
CA GLY A 161 8.17 -22.98 -15.28
C GLY A 161 8.43 -22.62 -16.75
N LYS A 162 9.68 -22.34 -17.12
CA LYS A 162 10.17 -22.21 -18.48
C LYS A 162 10.97 -23.44 -18.86
#